data_2646d0fc483eb5226dc33cb0d0741a7e
#
_entry.id   2646d0fc483eb5226dc33cb0d0741a7e
#
_cell.length_a   1.000
_cell.length_b   1.000
_cell.length_c   1.000
_cell.angle_alpha   90.00
_cell.angle_beta   90.00
_cell.angle_gamma   90.00
#
_symmetry.space_group_name_H-M   'P 1'
#
loop_
_entity.id
_entity.type
_entity.pdbx_description
1 polymer ?
#
loop_
_entity_poly.entity_id
_entity_poly.type
_entity_poly.pdbx_seq_one_letter_code
_entity_poly.pdbx_strand_id
1 'polypeptide(L)'
;SVVLEESIWTLLLPTLLFIGAIVVFYFFMMRAQSGGKQMQNFGKSRARMTVGDKMNVTFADVAGADEEKEELKEIVDFMRAPQRFNAIGARIPKGVLLVGPPGTGKTLLAKAVAGEAKVPFFSISGSDFVEMFVGVGASRVRDLFQTAKRATPAVVFIDEIDAVGRHRGAGMGGGHDEREQTLNQLLVEMDGFSPNEGIIVIAATNRPDILDPALLRPGRFDRQITVNYPDVKGREEILKVHARNKPMGKEVSLATLAKRTPGFTGADLENVLNEAAILAARANLKTIGMTELEEAITRVQMGPEKRSRVITEADKRITAYHEAGHAIVALKLAGCDPVHEVSIIPRGMAAGYTMSLPKEDMMHVTKNKLLDNIAMMMGGRVAEKLKFDDVSTGAYNDLQRSSDVAKKMVTEYGMSDSVGPMFLGGQEEVFIAKDWGHQRNYSESLAATVDAEVRGIL
;
A
#
# COMPACT_ATOMS: atom_id res chain seq x y z
N SER A 1 -29.89 -85.85 39.43
CA SER A 1 -29.22 -84.56 39.50
C SER A 1 -28.11 -84.51 38.46
N VAL A 2 -28.39 -83.83 37.42
CA VAL A 2 -27.37 -83.57 36.38
C VAL A 2 -26.60 -82.30 36.80
N VAL A 3 -25.35 -82.44 37.19
CA VAL A 3 -24.46 -81.37 37.46
C VAL A 3 -23.95 -80.86 36.07
N LEU A 4 -24.41 -79.67 35.63
CA LEU A 4 -23.88 -78.99 34.47
C LEU A 4 -22.49 -78.49 34.87
N GLU A 5 -21.42 -79.08 34.31
CA GLU A 5 -20.08 -78.52 34.35
C GLU A 5 -20.12 -77.19 33.60
N GLU A 6 -20.02 -76.04 34.29
CA GLU A 6 -19.80 -74.75 33.68
C GLU A 6 -18.44 -74.70 33.00
N SER A 7 -18.49 -74.64 31.69
CA SER A 7 -17.26 -74.54 30.88
C SER A 7 -16.47 -73.29 31.28
N ILE A 8 -15.19 -73.48 31.64
CA ILE A 8 -14.24 -72.39 31.96
C ILE A 8 -14.25 -71.26 30.89
N TRP A 9 -14.63 -71.58 29.64
CA TRP A 9 -14.76 -70.66 28.58
C TRP A 9 -15.88 -69.61 28.71
N THR A 10 -16.96 -69.94 29.45
CA THR A 10 -18.02 -68.93 29.69
C THR A 10 -17.64 -67.87 30.68
N LEU A 11 -16.60 -68.09 31.48
CA LEU A 11 -16.04 -67.07 32.40
C LEU A 11 -14.87 -66.34 31.80
N LEU A 12 -14.04 -66.97 30.94
CA LEU A 12 -12.85 -66.40 30.36
C LEU A 12 -13.16 -65.56 29.16
N LEU A 13 -14.16 -65.84 28.33
CA LEU A 13 -14.48 -65.11 27.12
C LEU A 13 -14.90 -63.64 27.36
N PRO A 14 -15.78 -63.35 28.33
CA PRO A 14 -16.13 -61.94 28.64
C PRO A 14 -14.98 -61.16 29.23
N THR A 15 -14.10 -61.75 30.01
CA THR A 15 -12.94 -61.08 30.59
C THR A 15 -11.87 -60.76 29.53
N LEU A 16 -11.63 -61.65 28.56
CA LEU A 16 -10.74 -61.43 27.43
C LEU A 16 -11.28 -60.33 26.48
N LEU A 17 -12.61 -60.33 26.23
CA LEU A 17 -13.25 -59.25 25.45
C LEU A 17 -13.15 -57.90 26.14
N PHE A 18 -13.33 -57.87 27.48
CA PHE A 18 -13.21 -56.63 28.26
C PHE A 18 -11.78 -56.10 28.26
N ILE A 19 -10.76 -56.93 28.41
CA ILE A 19 -9.35 -56.59 28.33
C ILE A 19 -9.03 -56.11 26.91
N GLY A 20 -9.53 -56.80 25.87
CA GLY A 20 -9.36 -56.39 24.47
C GLY A 20 -9.98 -55.02 24.20
N ALA A 21 -11.17 -54.73 24.73
CA ALA A 21 -11.82 -53.43 24.61
C ALA A 21 -11.02 -52.30 25.31
N ILE A 22 -10.45 -52.56 26.49
CA ILE A 22 -9.60 -51.62 27.21
C ILE A 22 -8.31 -51.33 26.42
N VAL A 23 -7.67 -52.34 25.84
CA VAL A 23 -6.47 -52.16 25.02
C VAL A 23 -6.78 -51.38 23.77
N VAL A 24 -7.90 -51.64 23.09
CA VAL A 24 -8.33 -50.88 21.91
C VAL A 24 -8.65 -49.44 22.28
N PHE A 25 -9.38 -49.22 23.41
CA PHE A 25 -9.69 -47.88 23.93
C PHE A 25 -8.40 -47.12 24.28
N TYR A 26 -7.44 -47.76 24.94
CA TYR A 26 -6.15 -47.18 25.28
C TYR A 26 -5.35 -46.81 24.01
N PHE A 27 -5.37 -47.68 23.01
CA PHE A 27 -4.74 -47.38 21.71
C PHE A 27 -5.41 -46.25 20.96
N PHE A 28 -6.74 -46.12 21.04
CA PHE A 28 -7.51 -45.02 20.46
C PHE A 28 -7.25 -43.70 21.21
N MET A 29 -7.13 -43.77 22.52
CA MET A 29 -6.81 -42.61 23.37
C MET A 29 -5.37 -42.13 23.15
N MET A 30 -4.38 -43.04 22.99
CA MET A 30 -3.01 -42.69 22.62
C MET A 30 -2.93 -42.11 21.21
N ARG A 31 -3.75 -42.59 20.29
CA ARG A 31 -3.80 -42.05 18.92
C ARG A 31 -4.49 -40.69 18.87
N ALA A 32 -5.49 -40.44 19.70
CA ALA A 32 -6.12 -39.13 19.89
C ALA A 32 -5.16 -38.12 20.54
N GLN A 33 -4.27 -38.54 21.42
CA GLN A 33 -3.25 -37.72 22.08
C GLN A 33 -2.09 -37.35 21.15
N SER A 34 -1.89 -38.07 20.04
CA SER A 34 -0.91 -37.69 19.00
C SER A 34 -1.33 -36.47 18.16
N GLY A 35 -2.57 -35.98 18.29
CA GLY A 35 -3.09 -34.73 17.76
C GLY A 35 -2.42 -33.48 18.35
N GLY A 36 -1.70 -33.58 19.47
CA GLY A 36 -0.97 -32.46 20.10
C GLY A 36 0.17 -31.90 19.28
N LYS A 37 0.73 -32.65 18.30
CA LYS A 37 1.76 -32.13 17.38
C LYS A 37 1.22 -31.16 16.34
N GLN A 38 -0.06 -31.22 15.98
CA GLN A 38 -0.69 -30.25 15.10
C GLN A 38 -0.92 -28.90 15.82
N MET A 39 -1.29 -28.93 17.09
CA MET A 39 -1.48 -27.71 17.89
C MET A 39 -0.17 -26.94 18.12
N GLN A 40 0.97 -27.61 18.25
CA GLN A 40 2.29 -26.95 18.38
C GLN A 40 2.75 -26.24 17.11
N ASN A 41 2.23 -26.59 15.93
CA ASN A 41 2.58 -25.94 14.67
C ASN A 41 1.76 -24.68 14.38
N PHE A 42 0.63 -24.45 15.03
CA PHE A 42 -0.18 -23.23 14.83
C PHE A 42 0.48 -21.96 15.36
N GLY A 43 1.33 -22.06 16.37
CA GLY A 43 2.06 -20.93 16.94
C GLY A 43 3.40 -20.62 16.27
N LYS A 44 3.82 -21.39 15.26
CA LYS A 44 5.08 -21.12 14.55
C LYS A 44 4.91 -20.00 13.58
N SER A 45 5.92 -19.13 13.53
CA SER A 45 6.00 -18.03 12.56
C SER A 45 5.99 -18.57 11.13
N ARG A 46 5.18 -17.96 10.26
CA ARG A 46 5.19 -18.18 8.81
C ARG A 46 6.24 -17.33 8.11
N ALA A 47 7.16 -16.71 8.86
CA ALA A 47 8.18 -15.83 8.31
C ALA A 47 9.00 -16.56 7.24
N ARG A 48 9.14 -15.92 6.09
CA ARG A 48 10.00 -16.40 5.01
C ARG A 48 11.43 -15.97 5.32
N MET A 49 12.29 -16.95 5.64
CA MET A 49 13.72 -16.71 5.78
C MET A 49 14.36 -16.75 4.40
N THR A 50 15.01 -15.66 4.01
CA THR A 50 15.90 -15.64 2.83
C THR A 50 17.32 -15.45 3.32
N VAL A 51 18.19 -16.43 3.07
CA VAL A 51 19.60 -16.38 3.50
C VAL A 51 20.41 -15.54 2.51
N GLY A 52 21.37 -14.77 3.02
CA GLY A 52 22.15 -13.74 2.31
C GLY A 52 22.68 -14.11 0.92
N ASP A 53 23.15 -15.35 0.69
CA ASP A 53 23.66 -15.80 -0.62
C ASP A 53 22.57 -15.97 -1.71
N LYS A 54 21.28 -16.03 -1.34
CA LYS A 54 20.14 -16.07 -2.26
C LYS A 54 19.47 -14.70 -2.47
N MET A 55 19.95 -13.67 -1.77
CA MET A 55 19.41 -12.33 -1.86
C MET A 55 20.23 -11.52 -2.84
N ASN A 56 19.84 -11.55 -4.12
CA ASN A 56 20.54 -10.84 -5.20
C ASN A 56 20.13 -9.34 -5.28
N VAL A 57 19.32 -8.84 -4.35
CA VAL A 57 18.82 -7.45 -4.36
C VAL A 57 19.75 -6.58 -3.54
N THR A 58 20.29 -5.53 -4.17
CA THR A 58 21.18 -4.52 -3.57
C THR A 58 20.65 -3.11 -3.84
N PHE A 59 21.29 -2.08 -3.30
CA PHE A 59 20.93 -0.69 -3.61
C PHE A 59 21.09 -0.32 -5.09
N ALA A 60 21.83 -1.11 -5.88
CA ALA A 60 21.93 -0.94 -7.33
C ALA A 60 20.62 -1.32 -8.07
N ASP A 61 19.76 -2.11 -7.44
CA ASP A 61 18.46 -2.52 -7.98
C ASP A 61 17.33 -1.59 -7.54
N VAL A 62 17.61 -0.66 -6.61
CA VAL A 62 16.69 0.36 -6.15
C VAL A 62 17.02 1.67 -6.87
N ALA A 63 16.09 2.18 -7.66
CA ALA A 63 16.23 3.42 -8.39
C ALA A 63 15.31 4.51 -7.82
N GLY A 64 15.71 5.76 -7.95
CA GLY A 64 14.88 6.94 -7.64
C GLY A 64 14.52 7.12 -6.16
N ALA A 65 15.39 6.71 -5.26
CA ALA A 65 15.27 6.88 -3.81
C ALA A 65 16.66 7.12 -3.20
N ASP A 66 17.35 8.16 -3.69
CA ASP A 66 18.76 8.37 -3.36
C ASP A 66 18.96 8.82 -1.91
N GLU A 67 18.08 9.68 -1.41
CA GLU A 67 18.08 10.17 -0.04
C GLU A 67 17.76 9.02 0.94
N GLU A 68 16.74 8.24 0.65
CA GLU A 68 16.36 7.08 1.49
C GLU A 68 17.46 6.01 1.51
N LYS A 69 18.13 5.80 0.37
CA LYS A 69 19.29 4.90 0.30
C LYS A 69 20.45 5.40 1.17
N GLU A 70 20.72 6.72 1.17
CA GLU A 70 21.79 7.29 1.98
C GLU A 70 21.54 7.10 3.48
N GLU A 71 20.30 7.36 3.94
CA GLU A 71 19.91 7.11 5.32
C GLU A 71 20.01 5.62 5.70
N LEU A 72 19.65 4.73 4.77
CA LEU A 72 19.73 3.28 5.02
C LEU A 72 21.15 2.72 4.94
N LYS A 73 22.08 3.39 4.25
CA LYS A 73 23.50 3.00 4.23
C LYS A 73 24.14 3.04 5.62
N GLU A 74 23.77 3.99 6.47
CA GLU A 74 24.25 4.03 7.86
C GLU A 74 23.94 2.72 8.60
N ILE A 75 22.75 2.16 8.35
CA ILE A 75 22.31 0.89 8.94
C ILE A 75 23.12 -0.28 8.39
N VAL A 76 23.36 -0.29 7.07
CA VAL A 76 24.22 -1.32 6.44
C VAL A 76 25.63 -1.27 6.98
N ASP A 77 26.22 -0.07 7.11
CA ASP A 77 27.57 0.12 7.63
C ASP A 77 27.70 -0.37 9.07
N PHE A 78 26.66 -0.10 9.88
CA PHE A 78 26.63 -0.66 11.23
C PHE A 78 26.56 -2.19 11.22
N MET A 79 25.66 -2.78 10.44
CA MET A 79 25.53 -4.24 10.41
C MET A 79 26.83 -4.92 9.94
N ARG A 80 27.60 -4.26 9.06
CA ARG A 80 28.92 -4.73 8.60
C ARG A 80 30.04 -4.57 9.64
N ALA A 81 30.03 -3.47 10.40
CA ALA A 81 31.12 -3.11 11.31
C ALA A 81 30.62 -2.51 12.64
N PRO A 82 29.85 -3.25 13.47
CA PRO A 82 29.25 -2.74 14.69
C PRO A 82 30.27 -2.23 15.70
N GLN A 83 31.47 -2.81 15.75
CA GLN A 83 32.53 -2.42 16.69
C GLN A 83 33.00 -0.99 16.49
N ARG A 84 33.02 -0.48 15.25
CA ARG A 84 33.41 0.91 14.95
C ARG A 84 32.47 1.94 15.57
N PHE A 85 31.18 1.66 15.55
CA PHE A 85 30.16 2.56 16.14
C PHE A 85 30.14 2.47 17.66
N ASN A 86 30.28 1.26 18.19
CA ASN A 86 30.33 1.02 19.62
C ASN A 86 31.55 1.69 20.28
N ALA A 87 32.70 1.71 19.60
CA ALA A 87 33.91 2.34 20.11
C ALA A 87 33.80 3.86 20.35
N ILE A 88 32.88 4.54 19.61
CA ILE A 88 32.62 5.96 19.72
C ILE A 88 31.40 6.23 20.64
N GLY A 89 30.72 5.17 21.12
CA GLY A 89 29.51 5.28 21.94
C GLY A 89 28.22 5.62 21.14
N ALA A 90 28.24 5.46 19.83
CA ALA A 90 27.07 5.67 19.00
C ALA A 90 26.00 4.62 19.30
N ARG A 91 24.76 5.07 19.45
CA ARG A 91 23.58 4.21 19.58
C ARG A 91 22.90 4.10 18.23
N ILE A 92 22.66 2.87 17.78
CA ILE A 92 22.00 2.63 16.51
C ILE A 92 20.52 2.41 16.72
N PRO A 93 19.67 2.86 15.77
CA PRO A 93 18.25 2.61 15.85
C PRO A 93 17.99 1.11 15.83
N LYS A 94 17.16 0.64 16.78
CA LYS A 94 16.71 -0.76 16.81
C LYS A 94 15.69 -1.04 15.72
N GLY A 95 14.92 -0.01 15.35
CA GLY A 95 13.87 -0.11 14.36
C GLY A 95 13.81 1.08 13.42
N VAL A 96 13.49 0.78 12.17
CA VAL A 96 13.26 1.75 11.10
C VAL A 96 11.86 1.57 10.56
N LEU A 97 11.10 2.64 10.49
CA LEU A 97 9.78 2.66 9.90
C LEU A 97 9.84 3.30 8.50
N LEU A 98 9.55 2.51 7.47
CA LEU A 98 9.39 3.00 6.10
C LEU A 98 7.92 3.43 5.90
N VAL A 99 7.73 4.70 5.64
CA VAL A 99 6.39 5.30 5.46
C VAL A 99 6.24 5.76 4.02
N GLY A 100 5.08 5.59 3.42
CA GLY A 100 4.81 6.14 2.09
C GLY A 100 3.70 5.41 1.33
N PRO A 101 3.28 5.94 0.18
CA PRO A 101 2.25 5.34 -0.65
C PRO A 101 2.55 3.89 -1.05
N PRO A 102 1.53 3.07 -1.37
CA PRO A 102 1.75 1.73 -1.89
C PRO A 102 2.50 1.77 -3.22
N GLY A 103 3.33 0.76 -3.49
CA GLY A 103 4.07 0.65 -4.76
C GLY A 103 5.34 1.49 -4.86
N THR A 104 5.72 2.27 -3.83
CA THR A 104 6.94 3.12 -3.84
C THR A 104 8.24 2.37 -3.58
N GLY A 105 8.19 1.05 -3.34
CA GLY A 105 9.39 0.22 -3.21
C GLY A 105 9.88 -0.02 -1.77
N LYS A 106 9.07 0.25 -0.73
CA LYS A 106 9.43 0.04 0.68
C LYS A 106 9.97 -1.36 0.98
N THR A 107 9.27 -2.39 0.51
CA THR A 107 9.69 -3.79 0.65
C THR A 107 11.00 -4.09 -0.11
N LEU A 108 11.20 -3.44 -1.27
CA LEU A 108 12.43 -3.57 -2.06
C LEU A 108 13.62 -2.93 -1.34
N LEU A 109 13.44 -1.73 -0.76
CA LEU A 109 14.44 -1.05 0.07
C LEU A 109 14.88 -1.91 1.26
N ALA A 110 13.92 -2.50 1.99
CA ALA A 110 14.23 -3.37 3.11
C ALA A 110 15.04 -4.62 2.69
N LYS A 111 14.70 -5.22 1.55
CA LYS A 111 15.49 -6.30 0.96
C LYS A 111 16.88 -5.84 0.56
N ALA A 112 16.99 -4.66 -0.04
CA ALA A 112 18.27 -4.10 -0.46
C ALA A 112 19.22 -3.87 0.73
N VAL A 113 18.70 -3.39 1.87
CA VAL A 113 19.48 -3.25 3.12
C VAL A 113 20.10 -4.59 3.54
N ALA A 114 19.29 -5.65 3.59
CA ALA A 114 19.78 -6.96 3.99
C ALA A 114 20.76 -7.57 2.97
N GLY A 115 20.48 -7.41 1.67
CA GLY A 115 21.38 -7.88 0.60
C GLY A 115 22.70 -7.13 0.57
N GLU A 116 22.66 -5.81 0.76
CA GLU A 116 23.86 -4.96 0.85
C GLU A 116 24.69 -5.30 2.10
N ALA A 117 24.05 -5.54 3.24
CA ALA A 117 24.70 -5.96 4.46
C ALA A 117 25.15 -7.44 4.44
N LYS A 118 24.66 -8.25 3.50
CA LYS A 118 24.87 -9.70 3.38
C LYS A 118 24.43 -10.48 4.63
N VAL A 119 23.27 -10.11 5.18
CA VAL A 119 22.71 -10.73 6.38
C VAL A 119 21.38 -11.43 6.08
N PRO A 120 20.96 -12.40 6.90
CA PRO A 120 19.65 -13.03 6.80
C PRO A 120 18.51 -12.03 6.87
N PHE A 121 17.50 -12.25 6.01
CA PHE A 121 16.28 -11.43 5.94
C PHE A 121 15.07 -12.28 6.31
N PHE A 122 14.38 -11.88 7.37
CA PHE A 122 13.14 -12.49 7.82
C PHE A 122 11.98 -11.57 7.47
N SER A 123 11.11 -12.01 6.56
CA SER A 123 9.97 -11.21 6.11
C SER A 123 8.66 -11.84 6.55
N ILE A 124 7.77 -11.00 7.10
CA ILE A 124 6.41 -11.36 7.49
C ILE A 124 5.48 -10.18 7.20
N SER A 125 4.20 -10.45 6.90
CA SER A 125 3.17 -9.42 6.88
C SER A 125 2.57 -9.21 8.27
N GLY A 126 2.25 -7.96 8.63
CA GLY A 126 1.51 -7.66 9.85
C GLY A 126 0.17 -8.41 9.92
N SER A 127 -0.46 -8.65 8.77
CA SER A 127 -1.69 -9.45 8.69
C SER A 127 -1.51 -10.92 9.10
N ASP A 128 -0.30 -11.49 8.95
CA ASP A 128 0.01 -12.87 9.36
C ASP A 128 -0.01 -13.05 10.89
N PHE A 129 0.06 -11.96 11.63
CA PHE A 129 -0.05 -11.99 13.10
C PHE A 129 -1.51 -11.92 13.59
N VAL A 130 -2.45 -11.51 12.74
CA VAL A 130 -3.86 -11.38 13.11
C VAL A 130 -4.56 -12.70 12.84
N GLU A 131 -4.99 -13.38 13.92
CA GLU A 131 -5.71 -14.66 13.86
C GLU A 131 -6.98 -14.56 14.71
N MET A 132 -7.90 -15.52 14.53
CA MET A 132 -9.14 -15.57 15.33
C MET A 132 -8.93 -16.10 16.75
N PHE A 133 -7.78 -16.73 17.02
CA PHE A 133 -7.49 -17.35 18.32
C PHE A 133 -6.54 -16.47 19.12
N VAL A 134 -6.96 -16.09 20.31
CA VAL A 134 -6.18 -15.26 21.24
C VAL A 134 -4.84 -15.90 21.58
N GLY A 135 -3.76 -15.13 21.46
CA GLY A 135 -2.40 -15.54 21.82
C GLY A 135 -1.59 -16.18 20.70
N VAL A 136 -2.19 -16.53 19.55
CA VAL A 136 -1.46 -17.11 18.41
C VAL A 136 -0.55 -16.08 17.77
N GLY A 137 -1.02 -14.85 17.55
CA GLY A 137 -0.21 -13.75 17.02
C GLY A 137 0.98 -13.42 17.90
N ALA A 138 0.77 -13.30 19.22
CA ALA A 138 1.85 -13.07 20.17
C ALA A 138 2.89 -14.22 20.17
N SER A 139 2.44 -15.47 20.01
CA SER A 139 3.34 -16.62 19.88
C SER A 139 4.20 -16.55 18.60
N ARG A 140 3.61 -16.14 17.47
CA ARG A 140 4.32 -15.96 16.19
C ARG A 140 5.34 -14.84 16.25
N VAL A 141 5.01 -13.72 16.90
CA VAL A 141 5.95 -12.64 17.16
C VAL A 141 7.16 -13.18 17.92
N ARG A 142 6.93 -13.88 19.04
CA ARG A 142 8.01 -14.46 19.85
C ARG A 142 8.88 -15.44 19.07
N ASP A 143 8.28 -16.33 18.29
CA ASP A 143 9.00 -17.31 17.46
C ASP A 143 9.86 -16.64 16.37
N LEU A 144 9.31 -15.61 15.70
CA LEU A 144 10.03 -14.79 14.72
C LEU A 144 11.31 -14.19 15.33
N PHE A 145 11.16 -13.50 16.46
CA PHE A 145 12.29 -12.83 17.10
C PHE A 145 13.30 -13.81 17.68
N GLN A 146 12.87 -14.92 18.25
CA GLN A 146 13.78 -16.00 18.68
C GLN A 146 14.55 -16.61 17.52
N THR A 147 13.91 -16.77 16.37
CA THR A 147 14.56 -17.28 15.15
C THR A 147 15.58 -16.29 14.62
N ALA A 148 15.25 -15.00 14.58
CA ALA A 148 16.17 -13.94 14.18
C ALA A 148 17.37 -13.85 15.13
N LYS A 149 17.18 -13.97 16.44
CA LYS A 149 18.27 -13.99 17.46
C LYS A 149 19.29 -15.11 17.23
N ARG A 150 18.84 -16.25 16.74
CA ARG A 150 19.75 -17.39 16.42
C ARG A 150 20.56 -17.17 15.15
N ALA A 151 20.12 -16.27 14.29
CA ALA A 151 20.72 -15.98 12.97
C ALA A 151 21.42 -14.61 12.93
N THR A 152 21.79 -14.05 14.06
CA THR A 152 22.43 -12.73 14.18
C THR A 152 23.80 -12.67 13.50
N PRO A 153 24.14 -11.58 12.75
CA PRO A 153 23.33 -10.39 12.49
C PRO A 153 22.21 -10.64 11.46
N ALA A 154 21.03 -10.01 11.66
CA ALA A 154 19.86 -10.26 10.83
C ALA A 154 18.97 -9.01 10.69
N VAL A 155 18.22 -8.94 9.57
CA VAL A 155 17.13 -7.96 9.38
C VAL A 155 15.79 -8.68 9.53
N VAL A 156 14.91 -8.13 10.37
CA VAL A 156 13.51 -8.53 10.48
C VAL A 156 12.66 -7.49 9.77
N PHE A 157 11.90 -7.89 8.78
CA PHE A 157 11.01 -7.01 8.03
C PHE A 157 9.54 -7.35 8.30
N ILE A 158 8.78 -6.33 8.72
CA ILE A 158 7.34 -6.44 8.97
C ILE A 158 6.63 -5.52 7.98
N ASP A 159 6.00 -6.11 6.96
CA ASP A 159 5.19 -5.36 6.01
C ASP A 159 3.79 -5.09 6.60
N GLU A 160 3.15 -4.01 6.18
CA GLU A 160 1.81 -3.64 6.65
C GLU A 160 1.68 -3.67 8.18
N ILE A 161 2.63 -3.04 8.88
CA ILE A 161 2.66 -3.03 10.36
C ILE A 161 1.37 -2.46 10.97
N ASP A 162 0.65 -1.62 10.24
CA ASP A 162 -0.64 -1.04 10.63
C ASP A 162 -1.74 -2.09 10.84
N ALA A 163 -1.60 -3.30 10.29
CA ALA A 163 -2.53 -4.39 10.58
C ALA A 163 -2.54 -4.78 12.07
N VAL A 164 -1.40 -4.66 12.76
CA VAL A 164 -1.21 -5.00 14.19
C VAL A 164 -1.02 -3.75 15.04
N GLY A 165 -0.34 -2.75 14.49
CA GLY A 165 0.11 -1.54 15.18
C GLY A 165 -0.91 -0.43 15.29
N ARG A 166 -2.18 -0.67 15.02
CA ARG A 166 -3.24 0.33 15.04
C ARG A 166 -3.54 0.84 16.45
N HIS A 167 -3.86 2.14 16.55
CA HIS A 167 -4.23 2.81 17.79
C HIS A 167 -5.36 2.07 18.55
N ARG A 168 -5.29 2.09 19.88
CA ARG A 168 -6.27 1.47 20.79
C ARG A 168 -7.61 2.18 20.65
N GLY A 169 -8.62 1.51 20.08
CA GLY A 169 -9.99 2.01 20.01
C GLY A 169 -10.86 1.31 21.05
N ALA A 170 -11.80 2.03 21.64
CA ALA A 170 -12.80 1.47 22.55
C ALA A 170 -13.86 0.66 21.77
N GLY A 171 -13.47 -0.44 21.12
CA GLY A 171 -14.37 -1.34 20.39
C GLY A 171 -14.70 -2.58 21.21
N MET A 172 -15.99 -2.88 21.37
CA MET A 172 -16.48 -4.11 22.01
C MET A 172 -16.47 -5.27 20.99
N GLY A 173 -15.37 -6.06 20.96
CA GLY A 173 -15.30 -7.27 20.12
C GLY A 173 -14.00 -8.06 20.27
N GLY A 174 -14.05 -9.39 20.37
CA GLY A 174 -12.92 -10.28 20.67
C GLY A 174 -11.74 -10.27 19.68
N GLY A 175 -11.84 -9.61 18.53
CA GLY A 175 -10.71 -9.41 17.62
C GLY A 175 -9.79 -8.24 18.00
N HIS A 176 -10.20 -7.40 18.97
CA HIS A 176 -9.35 -6.30 19.46
C HIS A 176 -8.34 -6.80 20.49
N ASP A 177 -8.74 -7.71 21.37
CA ASP A 177 -7.87 -8.25 22.44
C ASP A 177 -6.65 -9.00 21.87
N GLU A 178 -6.85 -9.72 20.77
CA GLU A 178 -5.78 -10.47 20.10
C GLU A 178 -4.74 -9.54 19.46
N ARG A 179 -5.20 -8.49 18.76
CA ARG A 179 -4.31 -7.49 18.15
C ARG A 179 -3.51 -6.72 19.22
N GLU A 180 -4.18 -6.31 20.30
CA GLU A 180 -3.52 -5.61 21.39
C GLU A 180 -2.49 -6.51 22.08
N GLN A 181 -2.80 -7.77 22.31
CA GLN A 181 -1.85 -8.74 22.88
C GLN A 181 -0.64 -8.94 21.94
N THR A 182 -0.88 -9.01 20.65
CA THR A 182 0.17 -9.14 19.64
C THR A 182 1.05 -7.90 19.57
N LEU A 183 0.44 -6.71 19.57
CA LEU A 183 1.18 -5.44 19.63
C LEU A 183 2.04 -5.37 20.90
N ASN A 184 1.46 -5.67 22.05
CA ASN A 184 2.20 -5.66 23.32
C ASN A 184 3.38 -6.64 23.28
N GLN A 185 3.22 -7.84 22.69
CA GLN A 185 4.32 -8.79 22.54
C GLN A 185 5.41 -8.22 21.60
N LEU A 186 5.03 -7.56 20.49
CA LEU A 186 5.98 -6.92 19.59
C LEU A 186 6.80 -5.85 20.32
N LEU A 187 6.14 -5.00 21.12
CA LEU A 187 6.80 -3.99 21.93
C LEU A 187 7.78 -4.61 22.95
N VAL A 188 7.37 -5.70 23.62
CA VAL A 188 8.22 -6.44 24.57
C VAL A 188 9.45 -7.02 23.87
N GLU A 189 9.28 -7.63 22.69
CA GLU A 189 10.42 -8.18 21.95
C GLU A 189 11.39 -7.07 21.51
N MET A 190 10.87 -5.93 21.02
CA MET A 190 11.72 -4.79 20.63
C MET A 190 12.44 -4.15 21.81
N ASP A 191 11.79 -4.02 22.97
CA ASP A 191 12.41 -3.50 24.19
C ASP A 191 13.47 -4.49 24.74
N GLY A 192 13.23 -5.80 24.54
CA GLY A 192 14.10 -6.87 25.00
C GLY A 192 15.43 -7.04 24.24
N PHE A 193 15.67 -6.24 23.18
CA PHE A 193 16.97 -6.23 22.49
C PHE A 193 17.96 -5.28 23.15
N SER A 194 19.19 -5.73 23.30
CA SER A 194 20.30 -4.82 23.51
C SER A 194 20.65 -4.10 22.19
N PRO A 195 21.05 -2.81 22.23
CA PRO A 195 21.46 -2.09 21.01
C PRO A 195 22.56 -2.79 20.19
N ASN A 196 23.24 -3.77 20.76
CA ASN A 196 24.41 -4.43 20.20
C ASN A 196 24.14 -5.89 19.77
N GLU A 197 22.89 -6.36 19.80
CA GLU A 197 22.56 -7.74 19.42
C GLU A 197 22.57 -7.99 17.90
N GLY A 198 22.82 -6.94 17.08
CA GLY A 198 22.95 -7.08 15.63
C GLY A 198 21.65 -7.40 14.89
N ILE A 199 20.50 -7.18 15.52
CA ILE A 199 19.18 -7.32 14.88
C ILE A 199 18.62 -5.92 14.63
N ILE A 200 18.19 -5.69 13.40
CA ILE A 200 17.47 -4.47 13.03
C ILE A 200 16.07 -4.86 12.54
N VAL A 201 15.07 -4.19 13.08
CA VAL A 201 13.69 -4.35 12.69
C VAL A 201 13.33 -3.24 11.70
N ILE A 202 12.95 -3.60 10.48
CA ILE A 202 12.42 -2.65 9.50
C ILE A 202 10.93 -2.92 9.36
N ALA A 203 10.08 -1.91 9.53
CA ALA A 203 8.65 -2.04 9.29
C ALA A 203 8.22 -1.12 8.14
N ALA A 204 7.18 -1.50 7.44
CA ALA A 204 6.59 -0.67 6.39
C ALA A 204 5.10 -0.42 6.66
N THR A 205 4.64 0.80 6.37
CA THR A 205 3.23 1.18 6.42
C THR A 205 2.88 2.20 5.34
N ASN A 206 1.65 2.15 4.88
CA ASN A 206 1.06 3.18 4.04
C ASN A 206 0.26 4.21 4.86
N ARG A 207 0.03 3.92 6.15
CA ARG A 207 -0.83 4.72 7.04
C ARG A 207 -0.15 4.96 8.39
N PRO A 208 0.79 5.90 8.46
CA PRO A 208 1.46 6.22 9.73
C PRO A 208 0.51 6.86 10.74
N ASP A 209 -0.57 7.49 10.26
CA ASP A 209 -1.60 8.19 11.04
C ASP A 209 -2.36 7.29 12.02
N ILE A 210 -2.50 6.00 11.70
CA ILE A 210 -3.24 5.05 12.54
C ILE A 210 -2.36 4.24 13.50
N LEU A 211 -1.04 4.41 13.45
CA LEU A 211 -0.11 3.65 14.30
C LEU A 211 -0.18 4.10 15.77
N ASP A 212 -0.10 3.12 16.67
CA ASP A 212 0.01 3.39 18.11
C ASP A 212 1.31 4.16 18.41
N PRO A 213 1.23 5.34 19.06
CA PRO A 213 2.41 6.14 19.43
C PRO A 213 3.47 5.36 20.22
N ALA A 214 3.08 4.28 20.88
CA ALA A 214 4.02 3.43 21.60
C ALA A 214 5.05 2.77 20.69
N LEU A 215 4.72 2.51 19.41
CA LEU A 215 5.66 1.99 18.41
C LEU A 215 6.74 2.99 18.03
N LEU A 216 6.41 4.29 18.09
CA LEU A 216 7.28 5.39 17.65
C LEU A 216 8.17 5.95 18.77
N ARG A 217 8.13 5.33 19.96
CA ARG A 217 8.98 5.76 21.09
C ARG A 217 10.44 5.38 20.86
N PRO A 218 11.39 6.20 21.37
CA PRO A 218 12.82 5.89 21.32
C PRO A 218 13.13 4.48 21.83
N GLY A 219 13.98 3.76 21.11
CA GLY A 219 14.32 2.36 21.37
C GLY A 219 13.41 1.33 20.69
N ARG A 220 12.44 1.78 19.86
CA ARG A 220 11.56 0.97 19.03
C ARG A 220 11.72 1.38 17.56
N PHE A 221 10.70 1.95 16.91
CA PHE A 221 10.84 2.57 15.58
C PHE A 221 11.22 4.05 15.74
N ASP A 222 12.44 4.27 16.12
CA ASP A 222 13.00 5.59 16.44
C ASP A 222 13.53 6.33 15.20
N ARG A 223 13.62 5.67 14.05
CA ARG A 223 13.91 6.30 12.78
C ARG A 223 12.74 6.07 11.80
N GLN A 224 12.25 7.17 11.23
CA GLN A 224 11.21 7.14 10.19
C GLN A 224 11.80 7.64 8.89
N ILE A 225 11.65 6.86 7.82
CA ILE A 225 12.09 7.21 6.47
C ILE A 225 10.86 7.25 5.58
N THR A 226 10.60 8.42 5.00
CA THR A 226 9.45 8.62 4.12
C THR A 226 9.86 8.33 2.68
N VAL A 227 9.23 7.32 2.07
CA VAL A 227 9.45 6.93 0.68
C VAL A 227 8.33 7.53 -0.16
N ASN A 228 8.61 8.67 -0.79
CA ASN A 228 7.66 9.44 -1.57
C ASN A 228 7.46 8.87 -2.99
N TYR A 229 6.54 9.50 -3.75
CA TYR A 229 6.45 9.29 -5.20
C TYR A 229 7.77 9.73 -5.85
N PRO A 230 8.29 8.95 -6.82
CA PRO A 230 9.52 9.34 -7.52
C PRO A 230 9.30 10.58 -8.39
N ASP A 231 10.28 11.47 -8.40
CA ASP A 231 10.36 12.61 -9.31
C ASP A 231 10.64 12.16 -10.76
N VAL A 232 10.72 13.08 -11.71
CA VAL A 232 10.97 12.76 -13.13
C VAL A 232 12.25 11.96 -13.30
N LYS A 233 13.32 12.33 -12.59
CA LYS A 233 14.63 11.65 -12.65
C LYS A 233 14.52 10.24 -12.07
N GLY A 234 13.90 10.10 -10.92
CA GLY A 234 13.66 8.81 -10.27
C GLY A 234 12.81 7.89 -11.15
N ARG A 235 11.75 8.40 -11.79
CA ARG A 235 10.93 7.62 -12.72
C ARG A 235 11.74 7.13 -13.92
N GLU A 236 12.62 7.96 -14.48
CA GLU A 236 13.50 7.55 -15.56
C GLU A 236 14.47 6.44 -15.13
N GLU A 237 15.05 6.55 -13.94
CA GLU A 237 15.94 5.52 -13.40
C GLU A 237 15.20 4.20 -13.12
N ILE A 238 14.00 4.27 -12.56
CA ILE A 238 13.14 3.10 -12.34
C ILE A 238 12.79 2.42 -13.67
N LEU A 239 12.39 3.21 -14.68
CA LEU A 239 12.14 2.69 -16.02
C LEU A 239 13.37 2.00 -16.61
N LYS A 240 14.57 2.56 -16.44
CA LYS A 240 15.82 1.91 -16.88
C LYS A 240 16.07 0.57 -16.22
N VAL A 241 15.79 0.48 -14.90
CA VAL A 241 15.95 -0.80 -14.17
C VAL A 241 15.00 -1.87 -14.70
N HIS A 242 13.71 -1.54 -14.85
CA HIS A 242 12.70 -2.50 -15.34
C HIS A 242 12.80 -2.80 -16.84
N ALA A 243 13.49 -1.96 -17.61
CA ALA A 243 13.75 -2.15 -19.05
C ALA A 243 14.92 -3.08 -19.33
N ARG A 244 15.83 -3.35 -18.37
CA ARG A 244 17.08 -4.12 -18.57
C ARG A 244 16.90 -5.44 -19.32
N ASN A 245 15.81 -6.15 -19.04
CA ASN A 245 15.54 -7.49 -19.60
C ASN A 245 14.43 -7.48 -20.67
N LYS A 246 14.12 -6.33 -21.25
CA LYS A 246 13.07 -6.18 -22.25
C LYS A 246 13.66 -5.68 -23.58
N PRO A 247 13.27 -6.24 -24.73
CA PRO A 247 13.75 -5.82 -26.04
C PRO A 247 13.12 -4.49 -26.44
N MET A 248 13.78 -3.36 -26.10
CA MET A 248 13.32 -2.04 -26.44
C MET A 248 13.69 -1.64 -27.87
N GLY A 249 12.79 -0.94 -28.58
CA GLY A 249 13.07 -0.33 -29.85
C GLY A 249 14.09 0.83 -29.72
N LYS A 250 14.83 1.12 -30.78
CA LYS A 250 15.85 2.17 -30.77
C LYS A 250 15.26 3.58 -30.63
N GLU A 251 14.00 3.76 -30.99
CA GLU A 251 13.24 4.99 -30.91
C GLU A 251 12.68 5.29 -29.50
N VAL A 252 12.78 4.33 -28.58
CA VAL A 252 12.20 4.47 -27.24
C VAL A 252 13.02 5.44 -26.40
N SER A 253 12.37 6.47 -25.90
CA SER A 253 12.92 7.44 -24.96
C SER A 253 12.31 7.28 -23.57
N LEU A 254 13.04 6.65 -22.66
CA LEU A 254 12.60 6.49 -21.26
C LEU A 254 12.46 7.83 -20.53
N ALA A 255 13.28 8.83 -20.90
CA ALA A 255 13.15 10.19 -20.38
C ALA A 255 11.81 10.84 -20.76
N THR A 256 11.34 10.60 -21.99
CA THR A 256 10.02 11.07 -22.43
C THR A 256 8.91 10.37 -21.67
N LEU A 257 9.02 9.06 -21.45
CA LEU A 257 8.04 8.28 -20.67
C LEU A 257 7.98 8.74 -19.21
N ALA A 258 9.13 9.02 -18.58
CA ALA A 258 9.21 9.55 -17.23
C ALA A 258 8.46 10.88 -17.05
N LYS A 259 8.53 11.76 -18.05
CA LYS A 259 7.76 13.01 -18.08
C LYS A 259 6.26 12.78 -18.25
N ARG A 260 5.86 11.71 -18.95
CA ARG A 260 4.46 11.34 -19.22
C ARG A 260 3.78 10.55 -18.11
N THR A 261 4.52 10.18 -17.08
CA THR A 261 4.02 9.36 -15.95
C THR A 261 4.07 10.08 -14.60
N PRO A 262 3.55 11.33 -14.49
CA PRO A 262 3.50 12.03 -13.21
C PRO A 262 2.65 11.26 -12.23
N GLY A 263 3.12 11.18 -10.96
CA GLY A 263 2.40 10.47 -9.89
C GLY A 263 2.44 8.94 -9.98
N PHE A 264 3.17 8.35 -10.94
CA PHE A 264 3.35 6.89 -11.00
C PHE A 264 4.37 6.45 -9.96
N THR A 265 4.04 5.34 -9.31
CA THR A 265 4.95 4.62 -8.41
C THR A 265 5.90 3.70 -9.19
N GLY A 266 6.89 3.14 -8.50
CA GLY A 266 7.75 2.12 -9.11
C GLY A 266 6.98 0.91 -9.63
N ALA A 267 5.95 0.48 -8.92
CA ALA A 267 5.09 -0.63 -9.32
C ALA A 267 4.24 -0.29 -10.57
N ASP A 268 3.75 0.94 -10.67
CA ASP A 268 3.00 1.39 -11.86
C ASP A 268 3.90 1.42 -13.10
N LEU A 269 5.15 1.90 -12.95
CA LEU A 269 6.14 1.94 -14.03
C LEU A 269 6.56 0.54 -14.49
N GLU A 270 6.72 -0.39 -13.55
CA GLU A 270 6.95 -1.81 -13.87
C GLU A 270 5.78 -2.38 -14.68
N ASN A 271 4.55 -2.11 -14.23
CA ASN A 271 3.33 -2.56 -14.88
C ASN A 271 3.19 -1.97 -16.29
N VAL A 272 3.51 -0.69 -16.51
CA VAL A 272 3.52 -0.06 -17.84
C VAL A 272 4.44 -0.82 -18.79
N LEU A 273 5.66 -1.11 -18.37
CA LEU A 273 6.62 -1.84 -19.19
C LEU A 273 6.19 -3.29 -19.45
N ASN A 274 5.49 -3.91 -18.51
CA ASN A 274 4.94 -5.25 -18.68
C ASN A 274 3.73 -5.24 -19.66
N GLU A 275 2.81 -4.30 -19.52
CA GLU A 275 1.68 -4.13 -20.43
C GLU A 275 2.14 -3.82 -21.86
N ALA A 276 3.16 -2.96 -22.01
CA ALA A 276 3.75 -2.67 -23.31
C ALA A 276 4.36 -3.93 -23.96
N ALA A 277 5.04 -4.76 -23.17
CA ALA A 277 5.57 -6.04 -23.65
C ALA A 277 4.44 -6.99 -24.10
N ILE A 278 3.33 -7.04 -23.36
CA ILE A 278 2.15 -7.84 -23.74
C ILE A 278 1.53 -7.32 -25.04
N LEU A 279 1.43 -5.99 -25.19
CA LEU A 279 0.90 -5.36 -26.42
C LEU A 279 1.79 -5.69 -27.63
N ALA A 280 3.10 -5.54 -27.50
CA ALA A 280 4.06 -5.89 -28.55
C ALA A 280 3.97 -7.37 -28.93
N ALA A 281 3.90 -8.26 -27.95
CA ALA A 281 3.77 -9.70 -28.19
C ALA A 281 2.43 -10.03 -28.93
N ARG A 282 1.33 -9.42 -28.56
CA ARG A 282 0.03 -9.59 -29.25
C ARG A 282 0.04 -9.08 -30.69
N ALA A 283 0.84 -8.05 -30.96
CA ALA A 283 1.05 -7.49 -32.31
C ALA A 283 2.13 -8.26 -33.09
N ASN A 284 2.70 -9.35 -32.54
CA ASN A 284 3.81 -10.12 -33.11
C ASN A 284 5.06 -9.26 -33.41
N LEU A 285 5.30 -8.21 -32.62
CA LEU A 285 6.50 -7.37 -32.72
C LEU A 285 7.66 -8.04 -31.99
N LYS A 286 8.88 -7.81 -32.49
CA LYS A 286 10.12 -8.35 -31.85
C LYS A 286 10.67 -7.41 -30.77
N THR A 287 10.27 -6.16 -30.81
CA THR A 287 10.72 -5.10 -29.88
C THR A 287 9.53 -4.28 -29.43
N ILE A 288 9.66 -3.69 -28.25
CA ILE A 288 8.65 -2.80 -27.66
C ILE A 288 8.94 -1.39 -28.21
N GLY A 289 7.99 -0.84 -28.97
CA GLY A 289 8.07 0.50 -29.54
C GLY A 289 7.50 1.58 -28.61
N MET A 290 7.62 2.83 -29.04
CA MET A 290 7.06 3.97 -28.29
C MET A 290 5.52 3.92 -28.29
N THR A 291 4.91 3.47 -29.38
CA THR A 291 3.45 3.33 -29.52
C THR A 291 2.84 2.37 -28.48
N GLU A 292 3.48 1.21 -28.29
CA GLU A 292 3.05 0.21 -27.29
C GLU A 292 3.19 0.75 -25.87
N LEU A 293 4.23 1.54 -25.59
CA LEU A 293 4.47 2.17 -24.30
C LEU A 293 3.45 3.26 -23.99
N GLU A 294 3.12 4.10 -24.96
CA GLU A 294 2.09 5.14 -24.83
C GLU A 294 0.69 4.53 -24.58
N GLU A 295 0.34 3.50 -25.35
CA GLU A 295 -0.91 2.76 -25.13
C GLU A 295 -0.92 2.06 -23.75
N ALA A 296 0.22 1.52 -23.32
CA ALA A 296 0.33 0.90 -21.99
C ALA A 296 0.14 1.93 -20.85
N ILE A 297 0.72 3.14 -20.96
CA ILE A 297 0.49 4.22 -20.00
C ILE A 297 -1.01 4.54 -19.90
N THR A 298 -1.65 4.76 -21.05
CA THR A 298 -3.08 5.09 -21.09
C THR A 298 -3.93 3.94 -20.53
N ARG A 299 -3.54 2.69 -20.80
CA ARG A 299 -4.23 1.50 -20.29
C ARG A 299 -4.10 1.35 -18.77
N VAL A 300 -2.93 1.63 -18.21
CA VAL A 300 -2.70 1.58 -16.75
C VAL A 300 -3.49 2.69 -16.04
N GLN A 301 -3.56 3.90 -16.61
CA GLN A 301 -4.28 5.03 -16.04
C GLN A 301 -5.81 4.90 -16.14
N MET A 302 -6.32 4.51 -17.29
CA MET A 302 -7.74 4.60 -17.64
C MET A 302 -8.40 3.25 -17.94
N GLY A 303 -7.60 2.18 -18.02
CA GLY A 303 -8.08 0.86 -18.42
C GLY A 303 -8.11 0.63 -19.94
N PRO A 304 -8.49 -0.58 -20.37
CA PRO A 304 -8.51 -0.96 -21.78
C PRO A 304 -9.64 -0.26 -22.56
N GLU A 305 -9.42 -0.06 -23.86
CA GLU A 305 -10.47 0.40 -24.79
C GLU A 305 -11.66 -0.55 -24.85
N LYS A 306 -12.88 0.00 -24.83
CA LYS A 306 -14.12 -0.75 -24.96
C LYS A 306 -14.62 -0.75 -26.42
N ARG A 307 -13.90 -1.44 -27.30
CA ARG A 307 -14.21 -1.48 -28.74
C ARG A 307 -15.55 -2.16 -29.09
N SER A 308 -16.07 -3.02 -28.20
CA SER A 308 -17.34 -3.73 -28.41
C SER A 308 -18.59 -2.92 -28.04
N ARG A 309 -18.42 -1.75 -27.41
CA ARG A 309 -19.56 -0.92 -27.00
C ARG A 309 -20.12 -0.19 -28.22
N VAL A 310 -21.38 -0.47 -28.56
CA VAL A 310 -22.10 0.30 -29.57
C VAL A 310 -22.44 1.67 -28.97
N ILE A 311 -21.87 2.72 -29.54
CA ILE A 311 -22.09 4.10 -29.11
C ILE A 311 -22.98 4.74 -30.19
N THR A 312 -24.06 5.40 -29.75
CA THR A 312 -24.95 6.12 -30.69
C THR A 312 -24.24 7.38 -31.21
N GLU A 313 -24.62 7.87 -32.39
CA GLU A 313 -24.06 9.14 -32.91
C GLU A 313 -24.41 10.33 -32.02
N ALA A 314 -25.54 10.28 -31.31
CA ALA A 314 -25.90 11.28 -30.33
C ALA A 314 -24.92 11.29 -29.14
N ASP A 315 -24.59 10.10 -28.58
CA ASP A 315 -23.64 9.98 -27.48
C ASP A 315 -22.22 10.43 -27.89
N LYS A 316 -21.78 10.03 -29.09
CA LYS A 316 -20.48 10.49 -29.63
C LYS A 316 -20.40 12.01 -29.73
N ARG A 317 -21.51 12.61 -30.18
CA ARG A 317 -21.58 14.06 -30.32
C ARG A 317 -21.55 14.76 -28.96
N ILE A 318 -22.30 14.25 -27.98
CA ILE A 318 -22.26 14.79 -26.60
C ILE A 318 -20.84 14.68 -26.03
N THR A 319 -20.23 13.50 -26.10
CA THR A 319 -18.87 13.25 -25.61
C THR A 319 -17.87 14.18 -26.31
N ALA A 320 -17.95 14.35 -27.64
CA ALA A 320 -17.02 15.18 -28.37
C ALA A 320 -17.07 16.65 -27.94
N TYR A 321 -18.25 17.21 -27.70
CA TYR A 321 -18.39 18.58 -27.21
C TYR A 321 -17.95 18.69 -25.75
N HIS A 322 -18.22 17.70 -24.95
CA HIS A 322 -17.77 17.63 -23.54
C HIS A 322 -16.25 17.68 -23.44
N GLU A 323 -15.56 16.77 -24.12
CA GLU A 323 -14.09 16.71 -24.12
C GLU A 323 -13.45 17.95 -24.76
N ALA A 324 -14.06 18.47 -25.82
CA ALA A 324 -13.62 19.74 -26.42
C ALA A 324 -13.76 20.91 -25.44
N GLY A 325 -14.78 20.91 -24.58
CA GLY A 325 -14.95 21.90 -23.54
C GLY A 325 -13.80 21.93 -22.56
N HIS A 326 -13.39 20.78 -22.04
CA HIS A 326 -12.20 20.66 -21.19
C HIS A 326 -10.93 21.14 -21.90
N ALA A 327 -10.72 20.69 -23.13
CA ALA A 327 -9.53 21.04 -23.91
C ALA A 327 -9.43 22.55 -24.19
N ILE A 328 -10.54 23.19 -24.58
CA ILE A 328 -10.56 24.63 -24.89
C ILE A 328 -10.28 25.45 -23.64
N VAL A 329 -10.88 25.10 -22.50
CA VAL A 329 -10.65 25.79 -21.23
C VAL A 329 -9.19 25.64 -20.82
N ALA A 330 -8.64 24.40 -20.86
CA ALA A 330 -7.24 24.14 -20.54
C ALA A 330 -6.25 24.93 -21.42
N LEU A 331 -6.56 25.09 -22.71
CA LEU A 331 -5.71 25.86 -23.64
C LEU A 331 -5.76 27.37 -23.39
N LYS A 332 -6.83 27.88 -22.76
CA LYS A 332 -7.03 29.32 -22.52
C LYS A 332 -6.54 29.79 -21.17
N LEU A 333 -6.54 28.93 -20.16
CA LEU A 333 -6.14 29.25 -18.80
C LEU A 333 -4.65 28.93 -18.58
N ALA A 334 -3.92 29.89 -18.08
CA ALA A 334 -2.45 29.79 -17.92
C ALA A 334 -2.04 28.80 -16.79
N GLY A 335 -2.91 28.60 -15.80
CA GLY A 335 -2.66 27.68 -14.68
C GLY A 335 -2.98 26.22 -15.00
N CYS A 336 -3.62 25.93 -16.14
CA CYS A 336 -3.87 24.56 -16.57
C CYS A 336 -2.62 23.91 -17.18
N ASP A 337 -2.48 22.61 -16.96
CA ASP A 337 -1.44 21.83 -17.62
C ASP A 337 -1.77 21.65 -19.12
N PRO A 338 -0.75 21.57 -20.00
CA PRO A 338 -0.98 21.42 -21.44
C PRO A 338 -1.78 20.17 -21.79
N VAL A 339 -2.75 20.33 -22.67
CA VAL A 339 -3.52 19.20 -23.21
C VAL A 339 -2.60 18.37 -24.09
N HIS A 340 -2.52 17.09 -23.80
CA HIS A 340 -1.73 16.11 -24.54
C HIS A 340 -2.58 15.32 -25.54
N GLU A 341 -3.72 14.82 -25.08
CA GLU A 341 -4.60 13.97 -25.88
C GLU A 341 -6.07 14.22 -25.53
N VAL A 342 -6.92 14.19 -26.54
CA VAL A 342 -8.38 14.23 -26.42
C VAL A 342 -8.96 13.05 -27.17
N SER A 343 -9.77 12.24 -26.53
CA SER A 343 -10.33 11.04 -27.15
C SER A 343 -11.81 10.88 -26.81
N ILE A 344 -12.59 10.48 -27.80
CA ILE A 344 -14.01 10.09 -27.64
C ILE A 344 -14.17 8.56 -27.61
N ILE A 345 -13.07 7.82 -27.58
CA ILE A 345 -13.09 6.36 -27.48
C ILE A 345 -13.23 5.98 -26.01
N PRO A 346 -14.27 5.18 -25.64
CA PRO A 346 -14.46 4.81 -24.24
C PRO A 346 -13.33 3.94 -23.70
N ARG A 347 -12.85 4.29 -22.52
CA ARG A 347 -11.88 3.48 -21.75
C ARG A 347 -12.38 3.28 -20.33
N GLY A 348 -12.26 2.08 -19.80
CA GLY A 348 -12.69 1.78 -18.45
C GLY A 348 -14.14 2.20 -18.18
N MET A 349 -14.37 3.18 -17.33
CA MET A 349 -15.70 3.74 -17.03
C MET A 349 -15.97 5.06 -17.78
N ALA A 350 -14.96 5.67 -18.40
CA ALA A 350 -15.09 6.93 -19.12
C ALA A 350 -15.65 6.73 -20.54
N ALA A 351 -16.51 7.65 -20.98
CA ALA A 351 -17.05 7.68 -22.34
C ALA A 351 -16.08 8.33 -23.34
N GLY A 352 -15.27 9.27 -22.87
CA GLY A 352 -14.15 9.95 -23.51
C GLY A 352 -13.18 10.41 -22.44
N TYR A 353 -12.11 11.09 -22.84
CA TYR A 353 -11.18 11.71 -21.92
C TYR A 353 -10.38 12.84 -22.55
N THR A 354 -10.03 13.81 -21.73
CA THR A 354 -9.05 14.84 -22.04
C THR A 354 -7.86 14.68 -21.09
N MET A 355 -6.70 14.31 -21.64
CA MET A 355 -5.46 14.11 -20.89
C MET A 355 -4.61 15.35 -20.94
N SER A 356 -4.26 15.88 -19.77
CA SER A 356 -3.27 16.96 -19.61
C SER A 356 -2.03 16.41 -18.93
N LEU A 357 -0.85 16.87 -19.33
CA LEU A 357 0.42 16.46 -18.75
C LEU A 357 1.14 17.68 -18.16
N PRO A 358 1.52 17.64 -16.87
CA PRO A 358 2.29 18.69 -16.28
C PRO A 358 3.66 18.83 -16.95
N LYS A 359 4.12 20.06 -17.14
CA LYS A 359 5.46 20.33 -17.68
C LYS A 359 6.56 19.93 -16.72
N GLU A 360 6.31 20.12 -15.44
CA GLU A 360 7.25 19.90 -14.33
C GLU A 360 6.50 19.37 -13.10
N ASP A 361 7.17 18.60 -12.25
CA ASP A 361 6.64 18.20 -10.95
C ASP A 361 6.65 19.41 -10.01
N MET A 362 5.48 19.86 -9.59
CA MET A 362 5.31 21.02 -8.73
C MET A 362 5.23 20.63 -7.26
N MET A 363 6.04 21.27 -6.43
CA MET A 363 5.95 21.09 -4.96
C MET A 363 4.78 21.86 -4.34
N HIS A 364 4.36 22.99 -4.94
CA HIS A 364 3.30 23.84 -4.43
C HIS A 364 2.28 24.15 -5.51
N VAL A 365 1.00 24.08 -5.14
CA VAL A 365 -0.11 24.45 -6.03
C VAL A 365 -0.75 25.73 -5.50
N THR A 366 -0.84 26.77 -6.34
CA THR A 366 -1.40 28.07 -5.97
C THR A 366 -2.93 28.07 -6.04
N LYS A 367 -3.58 29.02 -5.33
CA LYS A 367 -5.05 29.24 -5.37
C LYS A 367 -5.53 29.41 -6.83
N ASN A 368 -4.82 30.23 -7.63
CA ASN A 368 -5.19 30.46 -9.02
C ASN A 368 -5.11 29.19 -9.87
N LYS A 369 -4.07 28.36 -9.67
CA LYS A 369 -3.96 27.09 -10.40
C LYS A 369 -5.10 26.12 -10.04
N LEU A 370 -5.54 26.08 -8.77
CA LEU A 370 -6.68 25.26 -8.36
C LEU A 370 -7.99 25.77 -8.97
N LEU A 371 -8.20 27.08 -9.02
CA LEU A 371 -9.36 27.69 -9.69
C LEU A 371 -9.37 27.39 -11.19
N ASP A 372 -8.24 27.53 -11.87
CA ASP A 372 -8.11 27.20 -13.29
C ASP A 372 -8.41 25.71 -13.54
N ASN A 373 -7.95 24.82 -12.66
CA ASN A 373 -8.26 23.38 -12.75
C ASN A 373 -9.74 23.08 -12.54
N ILE A 374 -10.39 23.77 -11.60
CA ILE A 374 -11.86 23.66 -11.40
C ILE A 374 -12.59 24.12 -12.65
N ALA A 375 -12.22 25.28 -13.21
CA ALA A 375 -12.80 25.80 -14.45
C ALA A 375 -12.61 24.81 -15.63
N MET A 376 -11.43 24.18 -15.74
CA MET A 376 -11.19 23.13 -16.73
C MET A 376 -12.12 21.94 -16.53
N MET A 377 -12.26 21.41 -15.30
CA MET A 377 -13.17 20.29 -15.01
C MET A 377 -14.62 20.63 -15.29
N MET A 378 -15.07 21.89 -15.08
CA MET A 378 -16.42 22.34 -15.39
C MET A 378 -16.64 22.58 -16.90
N GLY A 379 -15.57 22.68 -17.69
CA GLY A 379 -15.60 23.02 -19.11
C GLY A 379 -16.45 22.07 -19.97
N GLY A 380 -16.41 20.77 -19.68
CA GLY A 380 -17.20 19.77 -20.40
C GLY A 380 -18.72 19.99 -20.21
N ARG A 381 -19.16 20.15 -18.96
CA ARG A 381 -20.57 20.41 -18.64
C ARG A 381 -21.08 21.72 -19.24
N VAL A 382 -20.26 22.77 -19.18
CA VAL A 382 -20.61 24.07 -19.78
C VAL A 382 -20.74 23.98 -21.30
N ALA A 383 -19.86 23.22 -21.96
CA ALA A 383 -19.93 22.98 -23.40
C ALA A 383 -21.21 22.23 -23.80
N GLU A 384 -21.64 21.21 -23.03
CA GLU A 384 -22.92 20.54 -23.24
C GLU A 384 -24.08 21.54 -23.15
N LYS A 385 -24.14 22.34 -22.09
CA LYS A 385 -25.20 23.33 -21.88
C LYS A 385 -25.26 24.36 -23.00
N LEU A 386 -24.12 24.88 -23.43
CA LEU A 386 -24.05 25.87 -24.52
C LEU A 386 -24.49 25.30 -25.86
N LYS A 387 -24.18 24.01 -26.14
CA LYS A 387 -24.44 23.41 -27.44
C LYS A 387 -25.80 22.76 -27.56
N PHE A 388 -26.28 22.12 -26.51
CA PHE A 388 -27.47 21.29 -26.52
C PHE A 388 -28.63 21.89 -25.69
N ASP A 389 -28.38 22.98 -24.96
CA ASP A 389 -29.28 23.57 -23.94
C ASP A 389 -29.72 22.56 -22.88
N ASP A 390 -28.88 21.51 -22.70
CA ASP A 390 -29.10 20.41 -21.77
C ASP A 390 -27.78 19.94 -21.16
N VAL A 391 -27.83 19.09 -20.16
CA VAL A 391 -26.67 18.54 -19.46
C VAL A 391 -26.83 17.05 -19.25
N SER A 392 -25.76 16.28 -19.45
CA SER A 392 -25.77 14.84 -19.27
C SER A 392 -25.21 14.39 -17.92
N THR A 393 -25.36 13.10 -17.61
CA THR A 393 -24.72 12.46 -16.46
C THR A 393 -23.23 12.24 -16.64
N GLY A 394 -22.69 12.52 -17.83
CA GLY A 394 -21.26 12.37 -18.15
C GLY A 394 -20.33 13.18 -17.26
N ALA A 395 -20.79 14.36 -16.84
CA ALA A 395 -20.03 15.27 -15.94
C ALA A 395 -19.99 14.83 -14.48
N TYR A 396 -20.47 13.63 -14.10
CA TYR A 396 -20.51 13.19 -12.69
C TYR A 396 -19.15 13.26 -11.99
N ASN A 397 -18.12 12.72 -12.63
CA ASN A 397 -16.76 12.67 -12.06
C ASN A 397 -16.14 14.09 -11.95
N ASP A 398 -16.39 14.93 -12.94
CA ASP A 398 -15.88 16.31 -12.96
C ASP A 398 -16.52 17.14 -11.85
N LEU A 399 -17.85 16.99 -11.65
CA LEU A 399 -18.57 17.63 -10.55
C LEU A 399 -18.06 17.14 -9.19
N GLN A 400 -17.83 15.86 -9.03
CA GLN A 400 -17.30 15.31 -7.78
C GLN A 400 -15.91 15.87 -7.48
N ARG A 401 -14.99 15.78 -8.43
CA ARG A 401 -13.59 16.24 -8.27
C ARG A 401 -13.51 17.75 -8.06
N SER A 402 -14.24 18.53 -8.83
CA SER A 402 -14.25 19.99 -8.66
C SER A 402 -14.80 20.39 -7.30
N SER A 403 -15.87 19.72 -6.81
CA SER A 403 -16.44 19.96 -5.47
C SER A 403 -15.45 19.57 -4.37
N ASP A 404 -14.74 18.45 -4.50
CA ASP A 404 -13.74 18.01 -3.52
C ASP A 404 -12.56 19.00 -3.46
N VAL A 405 -12.08 19.48 -4.61
CA VAL A 405 -11.02 20.50 -4.67
C VAL A 405 -11.49 21.83 -4.06
N ALA A 406 -12.67 22.33 -4.41
CA ALA A 406 -13.22 23.55 -3.86
C ALA A 406 -13.40 23.45 -2.34
N LYS A 407 -13.90 22.31 -1.85
CA LYS A 407 -14.05 22.06 -0.41
C LYS A 407 -12.69 22.10 0.30
N LYS A 408 -11.66 21.42 -0.24
CA LYS A 408 -10.30 21.44 0.33
C LYS A 408 -9.70 22.83 0.33
N MET A 409 -9.91 23.62 -0.72
CA MET A 409 -9.46 25.03 -0.77
C MET A 409 -9.99 25.83 0.42
N VAL A 410 -11.26 25.65 0.77
CA VAL A 410 -11.91 26.37 1.86
C VAL A 410 -11.56 25.79 3.23
N THR A 411 -11.58 24.44 3.38
CA THR A 411 -11.51 23.81 4.71
C THR A 411 -10.09 23.39 5.12
N GLU A 412 -9.21 23.09 4.17
CA GLU A 412 -7.87 22.55 4.46
C GLU A 412 -6.76 23.55 4.13
N TYR A 413 -6.88 24.28 3.01
CA TYR A 413 -5.81 25.15 2.54
C TYR A 413 -5.97 26.61 2.97
N GLY A 414 -7.10 26.97 3.65
CA GLY A 414 -7.35 28.35 4.08
C GLY A 414 -7.37 29.38 2.96
N MET A 415 -7.84 28.98 1.77
CA MET A 415 -7.83 29.80 0.55
C MET A 415 -9.13 30.60 0.33
N SER A 416 -10.03 30.67 1.34
CA SER A 416 -11.24 31.49 1.32
C SER A 416 -11.03 32.77 2.14
N ASP A 417 -11.44 33.91 1.57
CA ASP A 417 -11.36 35.18 2.27
C ASP A 417 -12.46 35.33 3.34
N SER A 418 -13.63 34.71 3.14
CA SER A 418 -14.77 34.76 4.07
C SER A 418 -14.59 33.87 5.28
N VAL A 419 -13.94 32.71 5.11
CA VAL A 419 -13.63 31.74 6.19
C VAL A 419 -12.33 32.11 6.88
N GLY A 420 -11.38 32.72 6.14
CA GLY A 420 -10.04 33.03 6.61
C GLY A 420 -9.07 31.83 6.59
N PRO A 421 -7.80 32.03 7.02
CA PRO A 421 -6.76 31.02 7.00
C PRO A 421 -6.92 30.05 8.21
N MET A 422 -8.04 29.32 8.23
CA MET A 422 -8.35 28.34 9.27
C MET A 422 -8.30 26.93 8.69
N PHE A 423 -7.76 25.98 9.45
CA PHE A 423 -7.85 24.56 9.14
C PHE A 423 -9.11 23.97 9.77
N LEU A 424 -10.10 23.67 8.94
CA LEU A 424 -11.38 23.07 9.33
C LEU A 424 -11.45 21.58 8.94
N GLY A 425 -10.46 21.11 8.22
CA GLY A 425 -10.31 19.72 7.80
C GLY A 425 -9.67 18.90 8.91
N GLY A 426 -10.48 18.20 9.65
CA GLY A 426 -10.09 17.24 10.68
C GLY A 426 -11.27 16.29 10.81
N GLN A 427 -11.38 15.33 9.93
CA GLN A 427 -12.16 14.14 10.22
C GLN A 427 -11.32 13.32 11.20
N GLU A 428 -11.41 13.61 12.49
CA GLU A 428 -11.21 12.55 13.46
C GLU A 428 -12.28 11.50 13.14
N GLU A 429 -11.88 10.42 12.48
CA GLU A 429 -12.66 9.20 12.44
C GLU A 429 -12.83 8.74 13.89
N VAL A 430 -13.87 9.24 14.57
CA VAL A 430 -14.31 8.69 15.84
C VAL A 430 -14.89 7.31 15.52
N PHE A 431 -14.07 6.29 15.71
CA PHE A 431 -14.26 4.90 15.29
C PHE A 431 -15.42 4.18 16.02
N ILE A 432 -16.19 4.90 16.86
CA ILE A 432 -17.20 4.28 17.75
C ILE A 432 -18.60 4.24 17.12
N ALA A 433 -18.86 4.96 16.05
CA ALA A 433 -20.18 4.89 15.42
C ALA A 433 -20.13 5.20 13.95
N LYS A 434 -19.99 4.17 13.13
CA LYS A 434 -20.20 4.26 11.69
C LYS A 434 -21.63 4.70 11.31
N ASP A 435 -22.54 4.77 12.30
CA ASP A 435 -23.96 5.11 12.14
C ASP A 435 -24.40 6.43 12.81
N TRP A 436 -23.49 7.15 13.49
CA TRP A 436 -23.84 8.42 14.11
C TRP A 436 -22.97 9.54 13.53
N GLY A 437 -23.48 10.17 12.50
CA GLY A 437 -23.08 11.33 11.74
C GLY A 437 -21.71 11.94 12.01
N HIS A 438 -20.99 12.27 10.94
CA HIS A 438 -19.76 13.06 10.95
C HIS A 438 -19.92 14.29 11.88
N GLN A 439 -19.31 14.25 13.05
CA GLN A 439 -19.30 15.40 13.95
C GLN A 439 -18.34 16.44 13.37
N ARG A 440 -18.91 17.55 12.89
CA ARG A 440 -18.13 18.69 12.44
C ARG A 440 -17.55 19.39 13.67
N ASN A 441 -16.25 19.70 13.64
CA ASN A 441 -15.56 20.41 14.73
C ASN A 441 -15.80 21.94 14.71
N TYR A 442 -16.81 22.43 13.96
CA TYR A 442 -17.11 23.83 13.81
C TYR A 442 -18.64 24.10 13.80
N SER A 443 -19.03 25.35 14.10
CA SER A 443 -20.42 25.74 14.25
C SER A 443 -21.23 25.62 12.95
N GLU A 444 -22.55 25.45 13.06
CA GLU A 444 -23.46 25.43 11.92
C GLU A 444 -23.43 26.73 11.10
N SER A 445 -23.20 27.89 11.73
CA SER A 445 -23.02 29.14 11.01
C SER A 445 -21.79 29.15 10.12
N LEU A 446 -20.67 28.58 10.61
CA LEU A 446 -19.44 28.45 9.82
C LEU A 446 -19.59 27.39 8.70
N ALA A 447 -20.35 26.32 8.96
CA ALA A 447 -20.70 25.34 7.95
C ALA A 447 -21.47 25.96 6.78
N ALA A 448 -22.47 26.82 7.09
CA ALA A 448 -23.22 27.54 6.07
C ALA A 448 -22.32 28.49 5.25
N THR A 449 -21.34 29.12 5.89
CA THR A 449 -20.36 29.97 5.19
C THR A 449 -19.45 29.13 4.28
N VAL A 450 -18.96 27.98 4.74
CA VAL A 450 -18.18 27.03 3.91
C VAL A 450 -18.99 26.57 2.69
N ASP A 451 -20.25 26.19 2.88
CA ASP A 451 -21.11 25.75 1.78
C ASP A 451 -21.38 26.88 0.77
N ALA A 452 -21.51 28.13 1.25
CA ALA A 452 -21.67 29.32 0.39
C ALA A 452 -20.41 29.59 -0.43
N GLU A 453 -19.22 29.53 0.19
CA GLU A 453 -17.94 29.72 -0.46
C GLU A 453 -17.66 28.63 -1.51
N VAL A 454 -17.86 27.35 -1.17
CA VAL A 454 -17.70 26.22 -2.10
C VAL A 454 -18.62 26.40 -3.32
N ARG A 455 -19.87 26.80 -3.10
CA ARG A 455 -20.82 27.09 -4.18
C ARG A 455 -20.39 28.29 -5.03
N GLY A 456 -19.78 29.31 -4.42
CA GLY A 456 -19.28 30.48 -5.10
C GLY A 456 -18.05 30.20 -5.96
N ILE A 457 -17.24 29.21 -5.58
CA ILE A 457 -16.08 28.77 -6.35
C ILE A 457 -16.51 27.96 -7.58
N LEU A 458 -17.52 27.10 -7.45
CA LEU A 458 -18.06 26.26 -8.52
C LEU A 458 -18.97 27.03 -9.47
#